data_5eb0ef6d77942ca7108d9d6df04d4eb7
#
_entry.id   5eb0ef6d77942ca7108d9d6df04d4eb7
#
_cell.length_a   1.000
_cell.length_b   1.000
_cell.length_c   1.000
_cell.angle_alpha   90.00
_cell.angle_beta   90.00
_cell.angle_gamma   90.00
#
_symmetry.space_group_name_H-M   'P 1'
#
loop_
_entity.id
_entity.type
_entity.pdbx_description
1 polymer ?
#
loop_
_entity_poly.entity_id
_entity_poly.type
_entity_poly.pdbx_seq_one_letter_code
_entity_poly.pdbx_strand_id
1 'polypeptide(L)'
;MKKATEKKAPTNLFAAAKPAAASSASKKTKEDVLVPGIADRIARYDALKAIIKNAEAEKEVIGGSLKEVGKEKFLELYELRRRNPETFNLADEDEKIMFIVMDKYIKVEPEKAGMLENYPGLLETTTTYKFNPALLDRTGEIISRLIMESTELSDDEKANLIVAETKVGIKSGSIDRLMDYDNPAQIFDLIEPILALK
;
A
#
# COMPACT_ATOMS: atom_id res chain seq x y z
N MET A 1 -43.73 -12.65 -46.62
CA MET A 1 -42.72 -13.46 -45.91
C MET A 1 -41.67 -12.51 -45.30
N LYS A 2 -41.74 -12.26 -43.97
CA LYS A 2 -40.76 -11.42 -43.25
C LYS A 2 -39.67 -12.34 -42.74
N LYS A 3 -38.40 -12.12 -43.18
CA LYS A 3 -37.22 -12.80 -42.64
C LYS A 3 -36.98 -12.31 -41.21
N ALA A 4 -37.08 -13.22 -40.27
CA ALA A 4 -36.64 -12.99 -38.89
C ALA A 4 -35.09 -12.86 -38.88
N THR A 5 -34.60 -11.73 -38.43
CA THR A 5 -33.19 -11.51 -38.19
C THR A 5 -32.81 -12.14 -36.83
N GLU A 6 -32.20 -13.29 -36.86
CA GLU A 6 -31.59 -13.89 -35.65
C GLU A 6 -30.54 -12.96 -35.09
N LYS A 7 -30.77 -12.42 -33.89
CA LYS A 7 -29.75 -11.75 -33.08
C LYS A 7 -28.76 -12.83 -32.58
N LYS A 8 -27.59 -12.91 -33.21
CA LYS A 8 -26.45 -13.66 -32.66
C LYS A 8 -26.15 -13.15 -31.26
N ALA A 9 -26.24 -14.02 -30.27
CA ALA A 9 -25.79 -13.76 -28.94
C ALA A 9 -24.25 -13.43 -28.93
N PRO A 10 -23.76 -12.54 -28.07
CA PRO A 10 -22.36 -12.19 -28.06
C PRO A 10 -21.50 -13.41 -27.70
N THR A 11 -20.61 -13.77 -28.60
CA THR A 11 -19.75 -14.98 -28.48
C THR A 11 -18.64 -14.87 -27.45
N ASN A 12 -18.42 -13.70 -26.83
CA ASN A 12 -17.38 -13.49 -25.84
C ASN A 12 -17.84 -12.54 -24.73
N LEU A 13 -18.04 -13.09 -23.53
CA LEU A 13 -18.45 -12.34 -22.34
C LEU A 13 -17.39 -11.30 -21.88
N PHE A 14 -16.11 -11.56 -22.14
CA PHE A 14 -15.02 -10.67 -21.75
C PHE A 14 -14.79 -9.51 -22.73
N ALA A 15 -15.25 -9.63 -23.99
CA ALA A 15 -15.21 -8.53 -24.95
C ALA A 15 -16.17 -7.38 -24.57
N ALA A 16 -17.24 -7.69 -23.85
CA ALA A 16 -18.16 -6.70 -23.31
C ALA A 16 -17.64 -6.03 -22.02
N ALA A 17 -16.66 -6.66 -21.35
CA ALA A 17 -16.06 -6.20 -20.10
C ALA A 17 -14.70 -5.48 -20.30
N LYS A 18 -14.29 -5.16 -21.54
CA LYS A 18 -13.10 -4.33 -21.73
C LYS A 18 -13.31 -3.01 -20.99
N PRO A 19 -12.46 -2.69 -19.97
CA PRO A 19 -12.40 -1.33 -19.50
C PRO A 19 -12.08 -0.47 -20.72
N ALA A 20 -12.84 0.60 -20.90
CA ALA A 20 -12.54 1.59 -21.92
C ALA A 20 -11.03 1.83 -21.87
N ALA A 21 -10.35 1.60 -23.01
CA ALA A 21 -8.91 1.84 -23.11
C ALA A 21 -8.67 3.17 -22.46
N ALA A 22 -7.77 3.21 -21.46
CA ALA A 22 -7.36 4.45 -20.84
C ALA A 22 -7.04 5.37 -21.99
N SER A 23 -7.92 6.31 -22.28
CA SER A 23 -7.70 7.33 -23.29
C SER A 23 -6.39 7.95 -22.88
N SER A 24 -5.37 7.84 -23.73
CA SER A 24 -4.15 8.62 -23.58
C SER A 24 -4.64 10.04 -23.37
N ALA A 25 -4.57 10.50 -22.11
CA ALA A 25 -4.96 11.85 -21.78
C ALA A 25 -4.04 12.72 -22.59
N SER A 26 -4.55 13.22 -23.74
CA SER A 26 -3.89 14.27 -24.47
C SER A 26 -3.62 15.34 -23.44
N LYS A 27 -2.33 15.69 -23.22
CA LYS A 27 -1.95 16.80 -22.36
C LYS A 27 -2.71 18.01 -22.90
N LYS A 28 -3.85 18.32 -22.26
CA LYS A 28 -4.56 19.55 -22.55
C LYS A 28 -3.56 20.67 -22.31
N THR A 29 -3.15 21.33 -23.36
CA THR A 29 -2.36 22.57 -23.26
C THR A 29 -3.18 23.52 -22.43
N LYS A 30 -2.67 23.91 -21.27
CA LYS A 30 -3.35 24.88 -20.40
C LYS A 30 -3.34 26.21 -21.13
N GLU A 31 -4.49 26.81 -21.30
CA GLU A 31 -4.62 28.13 -21.86
C GLU A 31 -4.21 29.19 -20.82
N ASP A 32 -3.32 30.10 -21.20
CA ASP A 32 -2.89 31.21 -20.35
C ASP A 32 -3.90 32.34 -20.45
N VAL A 33 -4.63 32.59 -19.36
CA VAL A 33 -5.55 33.72 -19.25
C VAL A 33 -4.84 34.90 -18.62
N LEU A 34 -4.67 35.97 -19.38
CA LEU A 34 -4.06 37.22 -18.91
C LEU A 34 -5.00 37.99 -18.01
N VAL A 35 -4.62 38.12 -16.73
CA VAL A 35 -5.34 38.94 -15.74
C VAL A 35 -4.43 40.07 -15.27
N PRO A 36 -4.69 41.31 -15.64
CA PRO A 36 -3.86 42.45 -15.23
C PRO A 36 -3.85 42.64 -13.70
N GLY A 37 -2.70 43.00 -13.14
CA GLY A 37 -2.56 43.39 -11.74
C GLY A 37 -2.46 42.20 -10.74
N ILE A 38 -2.30 40.94 -11.20
CA ILE A 38 -2.15 39.78 -10.30
C ILE A 38 -0.70 39.37 -10.03
N ALA A 39 0.28 39.96 -10.73
CA ALA A 39 1.69 39.56 -10.67
C ALA A 39 2.23 39.52 -9.22
N ASP A 40 1.99 40.59 -8.44
CA ASP A 40 2.46 40.66 -7.05
C ASP A 40 1.81 39.57 -6.14
N ARG A 41 0.54 39.24 -6.42
CA ARG A 41 -0.16 38.18 -5.67
C ARG A 41 0.40 36.82 -6.01
N ILE A 42 0.74 36.56 -7.28
CA ILE A 42 1.38 35.33 -7.70
C ILE A 42 2.76 35.22 -7.06
N ALA A 43 3.59 36.26 -7.14
CA ALA A 43 4.92 36.29 -6.53
C ALA A 43 4.85 36.03 -4.99
N ARG A 44 3.89 36.67 -4.31
CA ARG A 44 3.69 36.45 -2.87
C ARG A 44 3.24 35.03 -2.56
N TYR A 45 2.34 34.45 -3.36
CA TYR A 45 1.90 33.07 -3.23
C TYR A 45 3.06 32.10 -3.38
N ASP A 46 3.91 32.27 -4.40
CA ASP A 46 5.07 31.41 -4.64
C ASP A 46 6.11 31.55 -3.52
N ALA A 47 6.35 32.74 -3.00
CA ALA A 47 7.23 32.96 -1.85
C ALA A 47 6.71 32.23 -0.60
N LEU A 48 5.42 32.31 -0.31
CA LEU A 48 4.82 31.57 0.81
C LEU A 48 4.89 30.06 0.62
N LYS A 49 4.67 29.57 -0.59
CA LYS A 49 4.82 28.16 -0.91
C LYS A 49 6.25 27.63 -0.68
N ALA A 50 7.25 28.45 -1.02
CA ALA A 50 8.66 28.11 -0.75
C ALA A 50 8.95 28.06 0.76
N ILE A 51 8.44 29.00 1.54
CA ILE A 51 8.58 29.01 3.01
C ILE A 51 7.93 27.76 3.63
N ILE A 52 6.70 27.44 3.22
CA ILE A 52 6.00 26.23 3.70
C ILE A 52 6.81 24.98 3.39
N LYS A 53 7.29 24.83 2.15
CA LYS A 53 8.09 23.69 1.73
C LYS A 53 9.36 23.52 2.59
N ASN A 54 10.06 24.64 2.87
CA ASN A 54 11.27 24.60 3.69
C ASN A 54 10.97 24.23 5.15
N ALA A 55 9.90 24.81 5.70
CA ALA A 55 9.45 24.49 7.06
C ALA A 55 8.97 23.03 7.20
N GLU A 56 8.31 22.48 6.19
CA GLU A 56 7.93 21.08 6.14
C GLU A 56 9.15 20.16 6.11
N ALA A 57 10.17 20.49 5.31
CA ALA A 57 11.41 19.74 5.25
C ALA A 57 12.18 19.76 6.59
N GLU A 58 12.26 20.91 7.24
CA GLU A 58 12.88 21.04 8.57
C GLU A 58 12.10 20.24 9.62
N LYS A 59 10.78 20.34 9.62
CA LYS A 59 9.90 19.56 10.50
C LYS A 59 10.09 18.05 10.30
N GLU A 60 10.28 17.58 9.05
CA GLU A 60 10.52 16.17 8.76
C GLU A 60 11.84 15.67 9.36
N VAL A 61 12.91 16.46 9.23
CA VAL A 61 14.23 16.15 9.83
C VAL A 61 14.14 16.06 11.34
N ILE A 62 13.57 17.09 11.99
CA ILE A 62 13.40 17.11 13.45
C ILE A 62 12.50 15.96 13.90
N GLY A 63 11.39 15.74 13.19
CA GLY A 63 10.46 14.66 13.46
C GLY A 63 11.10 13.27 13.34
N GLY A 64 12.01 13.08 12.39
CA GLY A 64 12.84 11.88 12.26
C GLY A 64 13.69 11.64 13.51
N SER A 65 14.44 12.65 13.94
CA SER A 65 15.26 12.56 15.16
C SER A 65 14.42 12.23 16.41
N LEU A 66 13.27 12.90 16.59
CA LEU A 66 12.37 12.63 17.71
C LEU A 66 11.78 11.21 17.66
N LYS A 67 11.54 10.65 16.47
CA LYS A 67 11.07 9.28 16.32
C LYS A 67 12.11 8.26 16.75
N GLU A 68 13.40 8.49 16.46
CA GLU A 68 14.48 7.62 16.93
C GLU A 68 14.57 7.62 18.47
N VAL A 69 14.55 8.79 19.09
CA VAL A 69 14.51 8.90 20.56
C VAL A 69 13.25 8.19 21.12
N GLY A 70 12.11 8.39 20.47
CA GLY A 70 10.85 7.75 20.87
C GLY A 70 10.89 6.23 20.78
N LYS A 71 11.53 5.69 19.74
CA LYS A 71 11.74 4.25 19.56
C LYS A 71 12.62 3.66 20.68
N GLU A 72 13.75 4.30 21.01
CA GLU A 72 14.61 3.86 22.13
C GLU A 72 13.81 3.81 23.44
N LYS A 73 13.09 4.87 23.75
CA LYS A 73 12.25 4.94 24.95
C LYS A 73 11.09 3.96 24.95
N PHE A 74 10.51 3.68 23.78
CA PHE A 74 9.49 2.62 23.64
C PHE A 74 10.05 1.27 24.05
N LEU A 75 11.22 0.88 23.56
CA LEU A 75 11.84 -0.40 23.87
C LEU A 75 12.20 -0.50 25.35
N GLU A 76 12.78 0.55 25.97
CA GLU A 76 13.07 0.61 27.41
C GLU A 76 11.78 0.41 28.24
N LEU A 77 10.71 1.13 27.90
CA LEU A 77 9.43 1.03 28.61
C LEU A 77 8.76 -0.33 28.40
N TYR A 78 8.87 -0.90 27.21
CA TYR A 78 8.35 -2.21 26.91
C TYR A 78 9.08 -3.29 27.72
N GLU A 79 10.41 -3.24 27.78
CA GLU A 79 11.21 -4.15 28.57
C GLU A 79 10.88 -4.06 30.08
N LEU A 80 10.76 -2.83 30.60
CA LEU A 80 10.45 -2.58 31.99
C LEU A 80 9.03 -3.05 32.38
N ARG A 81 8.04 -2.77 31.54
CA ARG A 81 6.61 -3.03 31.84
C ARG A 81 6.13 -4.39 31.38
N ARG A 82 6.88 -5.08 30.53
CA ARG A 82 6.49 -6.33 29.86
C ARG A 82 5.13 -6.24 29.13
N ARG A 83 4.80 -5.07 28.64
CA ARG A 83 3.59 -4.80 27.86
C ARG A 83 3.83 -3.61 26.93
N ASN A 84 3.10 -3.61 25.79
CA ASN A 84 3.14 -2.52 24.83
C ASN A 84 2.73 -1.19 25.51
N PRO A 85 3.58 -0.17 25.55
CA PRO A 85 3.24 1.14 26.09
C PRO A 85 2.28 1.96 25.22
N GLU A 86 2.01 1.53 23.97
CA GLU A 86 1.12 2.15 22.97
C GLU A 86 1.40 3.66 22.76
N THR A 87 1.31 4.44 23.83
CA THR A 87 1.40 5.91 23.79
C THR A 87 2.11 6.41 25.06
N PHE A 88 3.01 7.36 24.89
CA PHE A 88 3.68 8.09 25.99
C PHE A 88 4.17 9.47 25.52
N ASN A 89 4.53 10.34 26.44
CA ASN A 89 5.09 11.65 26.13
C ASN A 89 6.62 11.60 26.21
N LEU A 90 7.28 12.11 25.17
CA LEU A 90 8.65 12.59 25.27
C LEU A 90 8.57 13.99 25.85
N ALA A 91 9.26 14.26 26.95
CA ALA A 91 9.20 15.52 27.64
C ALA A 91 10.60 15.96 28.07
N ASP A 92 10.84 17.27 28.01
CA ASP A 92 11.98 17.95 28.56
C ASP A 92 11.51 19.28 29.13
N GLU A 93 11.78 19.53 30.41
CA GLU A 93 11.26 20.66 31.15
C GLU A 93 9.73 20.84 30.99
N ASP A 94 9.29 21.95 30.39
CA ASP A 94 7.88 22.26 30.13
C ASP A 94 7.38 21.81 28.75
N GLU A 95 8.30 21.39 27.87
CA GLU A 95 8.00 20.95 26.51
C GLU A 95 7.71 19.45 26.44
N LYS A 96 6.69 19.09 25.70
CA LYS A 96 6.31 17.67 25.51
C LYS A 96 5.72 17.40 24.16
N ILE A 97 5.99 16.21 23.64
CA ILE A 97 5.39 15.69 22.41
C ILE A 97 4.91 14.26 22.65
N MET A 98 3.71 13.95 22.18
CA MET A 98 3.15 12.61 22.31
C MET A 98 3.74 11.68 21.25
N PHE A 99 4.31 10.56 21.69
CA PHE A 99 4.79 9.49 20.84
C PHE A 99 3.78 8.33 20.82
N ILE A 100 3.43 7.89 19.62
CA ILE A 100 2.42 6.84 19.41
C ILE A 100 3.02 5.75 18.53
N VAL A 101 2.96 4.51 18.96
CA VAL A 101 3.31 3.34 18.16
C VAL A 101 2.01 2.70 17.66
N MET A 102 1.78 2.76 16.37
CA MET A 102 0.57 2.19 15.76
C MET A 102 0.84 0.76 15.30
N ASP A 103 -0.09 -0.15 15.60
CA ASP A 103 -0.10 -1.51 15.05
C ASP A 103 -0.50 -1.52 13.56
N LYS A 104 0.24 -0.74 12.77
CA LYS A 104 0.11 -0.62 11.31
C LYS A 104 1.49 -0.65 10.70
N TYR A 105 1.64 -1.41 9.63
CA TYR A 105 2.93 -1.69 9.04
C TYR A 105 2.97 -1.25 7.58
N ILE A 106 4.15 -0.82 7.15
CA ILE A 106 4.45 -0.58 5.74
C ILE A 106 4.56 -1.95 5.06
N LYS A 107 4.27 -2.00 3.77
CA LYS A 107 4.42 -3.25 3.00
C LYS A 107 5.84 -3.81 3.17
N VAL A 108 5.92 -5.05 3.63
CA VAL A 108 7.20 -5.74 3.85
C VAL A 108 7.86 -6.06 2.52
N GLU A 109 9.11 -5.65 2.36
CA GLU A 109 9.92 -6.03 1.21
C GLU A 109 10.38 -7.49 1.31
N PRO A 110 10.63 -8.18 0.17
CA PRO A 110 10.98 -9.62 0.17
C PRO A 110 12.16 -9.97 1.06
N GLU A 111 13.19 -9.12 1.11
CA GLU A 111 14.38 -9.34 1.94
C GLU A 111 14.05 -9.33 3.43
N LYS A 112 13.26 -8.33 3.88
CA LYS A 112 12.80 -8.24 5.26
C LYS A 112 11.84 -9.38 5.62
N ALA A 113 10.97 -9.77 4.69
CA ALA A 113 10.10 -10.93 4.88
C ALA A 113 10.92 -12.20 5.17
N GLY A 114 11.98 -12.46 4.39
CA GLY A 114 12.88 -13.60 4.64
C GLY A 114 13.56 -13.56 6.02
N MET A 115 13.94 -12.38 6.52
CA MET A 115 14.48 -12.25 7.88
C MET A 115 13.42 -12.52 8.95
N LEU A 116 12.17 -12.07 8.71
CA LEU A 116 11.05 -12.24 9.64
C LEU A 116 10.50 -13.69 9.69
N GLU A 117 10.80 -14.53 8.69
CA GLU A 117 10.44 -15.96 8.71
C GLU A 117 11.04 -16.70 9.92
N ASN A 118 12.18 -16.22 10.45
CA ASN A 118 12.81 -16.79 11.65
C ASN A 118 12.03 -16.48 12.93
N TYR A 119 11.00 -15.61 12.87
CA TYR A 119 10.20 -15.17 14.02
C TYR A 119 8.73 -15.61 13.85
N PRO A 120 8.35 -16.81 14.31
CA PRO A 120 7.04 -17.39 14.05
C PRO A 120 5.88 -16.51 14.53
N GLY A 121 4.90 -16.32 13.67
CA GLY A 121 3.65 -15.63 13.99
C GLY A 121 3.69 -14.11 13.86
N LEU A 122 4.78 -13.52 13.33
CA LEU A 122 4.85 -12.10 12.95
C LEU A 122 4.34 -11.85 11.53
N LEU A 123 4.45 -12.84 10.64
CA LEU A 123 4.00 -12.73 9.27
C LEU A 123 2.58 -13.29 9.10
N GLU A 124 1.82 -12.63 8.27
CA GLU A 124 0.56 -13.13 7.72
C GLU A 124 0.71 -13.24 6.20
N THR A 125 0.37 -14.41 5.67
CA THR A 125 0.44 -14.66 4.24
C THR A 125 -0.98 -14.74 3.68
N THR A 126 -1.30 -13.84 2.76
CA THR A 126 -2.57 -13.85 2.05
C THR A 126 -2.32 -14.19 0.58
N THR A 127 -2.92 -15.29 0.11
CA THR A 127 -2.86 -15.68 -1.31
C THR A 127 -4.14 -15.28 -2.01
N THR A 128 -4.01 -14.51 -3.07
CA THR A 128 -5.14 -14.10 -3.92
C THR A 128 -4.98 -14.72 -5.31
N TYR A 129 -6.01 -15.39 -5.79
CA TYR A 129 -6.01 -15.98 -7.13
C TYR A 129 -6.63 -15.02 -8.14
N LYS A 130 -5.94 -14.80 -9.25
CA LYS A 130 -6.40 -13.94 -10.35
C LYS A 130 -6.21 -14.67 -11.68
N PHE A 131 -7.07 -14.38 -12.65
CA PHE A 131 -6.81 -14.79 -14.02
C PHE A 131 -5.56 -14.11 -14.55
N ASN A 132 -4.73 -14.85 -15.29
CA ASN A 132 -3.57 -14.30 -15.95
C ASN A 132 -4.00 -13.37 -17.10
N PRO A 133 -3.78 -12.03 -17.03
CA PRO A 133 -4.25 -11.09 -18.05
C PRO A 133 -3.67 -11.37 -19.44
N ALA A 134 -2.43 -11.87 -19.53
CA ALA A 134 -1.79 -12.18 -20.80
C ALA A 134 -2.46 -13.36 -21.55
N LEU A 135 -3.17 -14.21 -20.83
CA LEU A 135 -3.90 -15.34 -21.41
C LEU A 135 -5.35 -15.01 -21.72
N LEU A 136 -5.95 -14.01 -21.07
CA LEU A 136 -7.37 -13.67 -21.23
C LEU A 136 -7.75 -13.29 -22.65
N ASP A 137 -6.91 -12.55 -23.38
CA ASP A 137 -7.19 -12.16 -24.76
C ASP A 137 -7.28 -13.38 -25.70
N ARG A 138 -6.51 -14.44 -25.45
CA ARG A 138 -6.50 -15.68 -26.23
C ARG A 138 -7.55 -16.67 -25.76
N THR A 139 -7.76 -16.78 -24.45
CA THR A 139 -8.60 -17.83 -23.84
C THR A 139 -9.97 -17.31 -23.41
N GLY A 140 -10.27 -16.04 -23.58
CA GLY A 140 -11.53 -15.43 -23.15
C GLY A 140 -12.78 -16.09 -23.73
N GLU A 141 -12.73 -16.49 -25.01
CA GLU A 141 -13.84 -17.21 -25.64
C GLU A 141 -14.00 -18.64 -25.09
N ILE A 142 -12.86 -19.29 -24.81
CA ILE A 142 -12.83 -20.64 -24.23
C ILE A 142 -13.37 -20.60 -22.79
N ILE A 143 -12.96 -19.60 -22.01
CA ILE A 143 -13.46 -19.38 -20.64
C ILE A 143 -14.97 -19.10 -20.64
N SER A 144 -15.43 -18.25 -21.56
CA SER A 144 -16.86 -17.98 -21.72
C SER A 144 -17.65 -19.27 -22.04
N ARG A 145 -17.10 -20.12 -22.88
CA ARG A 145 -17.67 -21.41 -23.21
C ARG A 145 -17.62 -22.38 -22.02
N LEU A 146 -16.51 -22.40 -21.27
CA LEU A 146 -16.39 -23.21 -20.05
C LEU A 146 -17.41 -22.85 -18.98
N ILE A 147 -17.69 -21.57 -18.83
CA ILE A 147 -18.75 -21.09 -17.93
C ILE A 147 -20.12 -21.62 -18.43
N MET A 148 -20.29 -21.69 -19.72
CA MET A 148 -21.55 -22.14 -20.33
C MET A 148 -21.65 -23.66 -20.56
N GLU A 149 -20.56 -24.37 -20.87
CA GLU A 149 -20.57 -25.78 -21.35
C GLU A 149 -19.46 -26.70 -20.75
N SER A 150 -18.55 -26.19 -20.01
CA SER A 150 -17.55 -26.82 -19.11
C SER A 150 -16.49 -27.81 -19.61
N THR A 151 -15.82 -27.77 -20.80
CA THR A 151 -14.78 -28.80 -21.08
C THR A 151 -13.64 -28.54 -22.07
N GLU A 152 -13.15 -27.31 -22.32
CA GLU A 152 -12.17 -27.17 -23.41
C GLU A 152 -10.77 -26.62 -23.05
N LEU A 153 -10.46 -26.38 -21.76
CA LEU A 153 -9.10 -26.05 -21.35
C LEU A 153 -8.35 -27.29 -20.92
N SER A 154 -7.13 -27.45 -21.42
CA SER A 154 -6.17 -28.42 -20.88
C SER A 154 -5.83 -28.09 -19.44
N ASP A 155 -5.32 -29.06 -18.67
CA ASP A 155 -4.90 -28.85 -17.28
C ASP A 155 -3.76 -27.82 -17.17
N ASP A 156 -2.86 -27.77 -18.15
CA ASP A 156 -1.79 -26.78 -18.23
C ASP A 156 -2.33 -25.35 -18.48
N GLU A 157 -3.34 -25.20 -19.31
CA GLU A 157 -3.99 -23.88 -19.53
C GLU A 157 -4.79 -23.45 -18.30
N LYS A 158 -5.48 -24.36 -17.62
CA LYS A 158 -6.16 -24.06 -16.35
C LYS A 158 -5.17 -23.63 -15.27
N ALA A 159 -4.03 -24.32 -15.13
CA ALA A 159 -3.00 -23.99 -14.18
C ALA A 159 -2.35 -22.61 -14.43
N ASN A 160 -2.21 -22.22 -15.70
CA ASN A 160 -1.61 -20.95 -16.09
C ASN A 160 -2.62 -19.80 -16.21
N LEU A 161 -3.91 -20.09 -16.21
CA LEU A 161 -4.97 -19.10 -16.31
C LEU A 161 -5.18 -18.36 -14.98
N ILE A 162 -4.97 -19.07 -13.86
CA ILE A 162 -5.09 -18.52 -12.52
C ILE A 162 -3.69 -18.30 -11.97
N VAL A 163 -3.35 -17.03 -11.72
CA VAL A 163 -2.08 -16.67 -11.07
C VAL A 163 -2.34 -16.48 -9.59
N ALA A 164 -1.63 -17.25 -8.76
CA ALA A 164 -1.62 -17.03 -7.33
C ALA A 164 -0.74 -15.82 -7.00
N GLU A 165 -1.33 -14.75 -6.50
CA GLU A 165 -0.60 -13.61 -5.93
C GLU A 165 -0.55 -13.80 -4.42
N THR A 166 0.63 -14.14 -3.90
CA THR A 166 0.86 -14.27 -2.47
C THR A 166 1.39 -12.95 -1.94
N LYS A 167 0.69 -12.37 -0.96
CA LYS A 167 1.14 -11.18 -0.23
C LYS A 167 1.54 -11.61 1.16
N VAL A 168 2.76 -11.27 1.52
CA VAL A 168 3.26 -11.43 2.88
C VAL A 168 3.12 -10.09 3.57
N GLY A 169 2.51 -10.07 4.72
CA GLY A 169 2.35 -8.87 5.55
C GLY A 169 2.63 -9.19 7.01
N ILE A 170 2.84 -8.15 7.80
CA ILE A 170 3.01 -8.28 9.23
C ILE A 170 1.63 -8.39 9.87
N LYS A 171 1.48 -9.36 10.76
CA LYS A 171 0.22 -9.59 11.46
C LYS A 171 -0.07 -8.48 12.45
N SER A 172 -1.33 -8.05 12.53
CA SER A 172 -1.77 -7.14 13.60
C SER A 172 -1.51 -7.75 14.99
N GLY A 173 -1.11 -6.92 15.95
CA GLY A 173 -0.69 -7.37 17.28
C GLY A 173 0.77 -7.85 17.36
N SER A 174 1.57 -7.73 16.29
CA SER A 174 2.99 -8.14 16.31
C SER A 174 3.82 -7.34 17.31
N ILE A 175 3.46 -6.06 17.58
CA ILE A 175 4.13 -5.24 18.59
C ILE A 175 3.97 -5.84 19.99
N ASP A 176 2.80 -6.39 20.32
CA ASP A 176 2.52 -6.97 21.63
C ASP A 176 3.34 -8.24 21.91
N ARG A 177 3.87 -8.83 20.84
CA ARG A 177 4.66 -10.06 20.90
C ARG A 177 6.17 -9.85 20.84
N LEU A 178 6.66 -8.61 20.81
CA LEU A 178 8.10 -8.32 20.70
C LEU A 178 8.93 -8.97 21.80
N MET A 179 8.39 -9.04 23.02
CA MET A 179 9.09 -9.65 24.17
C MET A 179 9.04 -11.19 24.19
N ASP A 180 8.33 -11.82 23.27
CA ASP A 180 8.36 -13.28 23.07
C ASP A 180 9.66 -13.74 22.39
N TYR A 181 10.47 -12.80 21.89
CA TYR A 181 11.67 -13.07 21.09
C TYR A 181 12.94 -12.54 21.74
N ASP A 182 14.09 -13.15 21.43
CA ASP A 182 15.39 -12.81 22.04
C ASP A 182 15.90 -11.41 21.67
N ASN A 183 15.53 -10.86 20.52
CA ASN A 183 16.03 -9.60 19.99
C ASN A 183 14.89 -8.62 19.62
N PRO A 184 14.13 -8.10 20.60
CA PRO A 184 12.96 -7.26 20.32
C PRO A 184 13.28 -5.98 19.55
N ALA A 185 14.44 -5.36 19.76
CA ALA A 185 14.87 -4.17 19.03
C ALA A 185 15.07 -4.44 17.54
N GLN A 186 15.73 -5.55 17.19
CA GLN A 186 15.94 -5.96 15.80
C GLN A 186 14.60 -6.27 15.11
N ILE A 187 13.69 -6.93 15.83
CA ILE A 187 12.37 -7.26 15.29
C ILE A 187 11.55 -5.98 15.08
N PHE A 188 11.61 -5.03 16.02
CA PHE A 188 10.96 -3.74 15.87
C PHE A 188 11.42 -3.01 14.60
N ASP A 189 12.73 -3.04 14.30
CA ASP A 189 13.28 -2.46 13.07
C ASP A 189 12.84 -3.20 11.80
N LEU A 190 12.70 -4.53 11.88
CA LEU A 190 12.24 -5.33 10.74
C LEU A 190 10.75 -5.15 10.44
N ILE A 191 9.90 -5.03 11.46
CA ILE A 191 8.45 -4.85 11.28
C ILE A 191 8.07 -3.41 10.92
N GLU A 192 8.96 -2.44 11.19
CA GLU A 192 8.77 -1.01 10.86
C GLU A 192 7.37 -0.49 11.20
N PRO A 193 6.97 -0.49 12.47
CA PRO A 193 5.66 0.02 12.84
C PRO A 193 5.54 1.51 12.53
N ILE A 194 4.35 2.00 12.20
CA ILE A 194 4.14 3.42 11.95
C ILE A 194 4.30 4.19 13.25
N LEU A 195 5.28 5.10 13.29
CA LEU A 195 5.55 5.99 14.40
C LEU A 195 4.92 7.37 14.14
N ALA A 196 4.12 7.84 15.07
CA ALA A 196 3.49 9.15 14.98
C ALA A 196 3.85 10.03 16.18
N LEU A 197 4.00 11.32 15.90
CA LEU A 197 4.18 12.40 16.88
C LEU A 197 2.93 13.29 16.86
N LYS A 198 2.43 13.66 18.02
CA LYS A 198 1.28 14.56 18.20
C LYS A 198 1.53 15.57 19.30
#